data_c69d1919086da9cd182696418e68a922
#
_entry.id   c69d1919086da9cd182696418e68a922
#
_cell.length_a   1.000
_cell.length_b   1.000
_cell.length_c   1.000
_cell.angle_alpha   90.00
_cell.angle_beta   90.00
_cell.angle_gamma   90.00
#
_symmetry.space_group_name_H-M   'P 1'
#
loop_
_entity.id
_entity.type
_entity.pdbx_description
1 polymer ?
#
loop_
_entity_poly.entity_id
_entity_poly.type
_entity_poly.pdbx_seq_one_letter_code
_entity_poly.pdbx_strand_id
1 'polypeptide(L)'
;MHRGSVLPVLAEAPFIGFIPVRDTSGARSFYEGILGLRVVEETSFALVIDANGTMLRLTGVPEFARQPFTIAGWQVPDITVAVRQLSETGVRFIRYERMEQDEFAIWTTPGGDQVAWFQDPDGNTLSLTAFVSR
;
A
#
# COMPACT_ATOMS: atom_id res chain seq x y z
N MET A 1 28.76 -4.21 -25.90
CA MET A 1 28.67 -4.37 -25.60
C MET A 1 29.08 -4.76 -25.55
N HIS A 2 29.00 -5.03 -25.09
CA HIS A 2 29.06 -5.45 -24.64
C HIS A 2 29.54 -6.04 -24.34
N ARG A 3 29.71 -6.27 -24.09
CA ARG A 3 29.97 -6.74 -23.45
C ARG A 3 30.22 -7.13 -22.97
N GLY A 4 30.85 -7.24 -23.64
CA GLY A 4 30.89 -7.92 -22.42
C GLY A 4 30.32 -7.30 -21.20
N SER A 5 29.98 -6.06 -21.19
CA SER A 5 29.37 -5.54 -19.98
C SER A 5 27.98 -6.12 -19.79
N VAL A 6 27.73 -6.59 -18.60
CA VAL A 6 26.41 -7.09 -18.19
C VAL A 6 25.66 -5.92 -17.59
N LEU A 7 24.63 -5.46 -18.27
CA LEU A 7 23.79 -4.41 -17.73
C LEU A 7 22.95 -4.97 -16.57
N PRO A 8 22.81 -4.23 -15.48
CA PRO A 8 21.94 -4.68 -14.39
C PRO A 8 20.48 -4.68 -14.88
N VAL A 9 19.92 -5.86 -15.05
CA VAL A 9 18.59 -6.00 -15.63
C VAL A 9 17.52 -5.38 -14.75
N LEU A 10 17.61 -5.60 -13.43
CA LEU A 10 16.55 -5.14 -12.52
C LEU A 10 16.91 -3.86 -11.78
N ALA A 11 18.19 -3.60 -11.54
CA ALA A 11 18.58 -2.45 -10.72
C ALA A 11 18.11 -1.12 -11.30
N GLU A 12 17.98 -1.04 -12.64
CA GLU A 12 17.55 0.17 -13.31
C GLU A 12 16.18 0.04 -13.96
N ALA A 13 15.48 -1.06 -13.72
CA ALA A 13 14.15 -1.26 -14.26
C ALA A 13 13.11 -0.62 -13.34
N PRO A 14 12.08 0.03 -13.90
CA PRO A 14 10.99 0.54 -13.05
C PRO A 14 10.31 -0.60 -12.31
N PHE A 15 10.06 -0.38 -11.03
CA PHE A 15 9.40 -1.37 -10.20
C PHE A 15 7.89 -1.34 -10.45
N ILE A 16 7.26 -2.50 -10.53
CA ILE A 16 5.81 -2.62 -10.63
C ILE A 16 5.32 -3.41 -9.41
N GLY A 17 4.38 -2.85 -8.66
CA GLY A 17 3.73 -3.56 -7.57
C GLY A 17 2.44 -4.19 -8.06
N PHE A 18 2.06 -5.31 -7.43
CA PHE A 18 0.83 -6.04 -7.79
C PHE A 18 0.04 -6.34 -6.52
N ILE A 19 -1.26 -6.05 -6.55
CA ILE A 19 -2.17 -6.36 -5.45
C ILE A 19 -3.36 -7.10 -6.07
N PRO A 20 -3.73 -8.28 -5.54
CA PRO A 20 -4.91 -8.98 -6.05
C PRO A 20 -6.18 -8.33 -5.52
N VAL A 21 -7.16 -8.15 -6.37
CA VAL A 21 -8.48 -7.65 -5.98
C VAL A 21 -9.54 -8.49 -6.67
N ARG A 22 -10.73 -8.58 -6.07
CA ARG A 22 -11.77 -9.42 -6.66
C ARG A 22 -12.40 -8.78 -7.88
N ASP A 23 -12.61 -7.46 -7.83
CA ASP A 23 -13.05 -6.74 -9.02
C ASP A 23 -12.45 -5.34 -9.03
N THR A 24 -12.14 -4.86 -10.23
CA THR A 24 -11.42 -3.60 -10.40
C THR A 24 -12.28 -2.38 -10.10
N SER A 25 -13.60 -2.45 -10.30
CA SER A 25 -14.46 -1.30 -10.02
C SER A 25 -14.60 -1.05 -8.52
N GLY A 26 -14.74 -2.10 -7.72
CA GLY A 26 -14.76 -1.97 -6.27
C GLY A 26 -13.42 -1.47 -5.74
N ALA A 27 -12.33 -1.98 -6.31
CA ALA A 27 -10.99 -1.51 -5.95
C ALA A 27 -10.82 -0.04 -6.25
N ARG A 28 -11.34 0.44 -7.39
CA ARG A 28 -11.25 1.85 -7.75
C ARG A 28 -11.93 2.74 -6.73
N SER A 29 -13.09 2.35 -6.24
CA SER A 29 -13.80 3.13 -5.21
C SER A 29 -12.95 3.32 -3.97
N PHE A 30 -12.17 2.33 -3.58
CA PHE A 30 -11.33 2.42 -2.41
C PHE A 30 -10.01 3.15 -2.71
N TYR A 31 -9.26 2.68 -3.70
CA TYR A 31 -7.91 3.20 -3.94
C TYR A 31 -7.94 4.62 -4.50
N GLU A 32 -8.86 4.94 -5.38
CA GLU A 32 -9.00 6.30 -5.88
C GLU A 32 -9.88 7.14 -4.97
N GLY A 33 -11.06 6.62 -4.60
CA GLY A 33 -12.05 7.42 -3.88
C GLY A 33 -11.70 7.68 -2.43
N ILE A 34 -11.20 6.67 -1.72
CA ILE A 34 -10.88 6.80 -0.29
C ILE A 34 -9.42 7.15 -0.06
N LEU A 35 -8.50 6.45 -0.73
CA LEU A 35 -7.08 6.72 -0.56
C LEU A 35 -6.58 7.89 -1.38
N GLY A 36 -7.32 8.31 -2.39
CA GLY A 36 -6.93 9.46 -3.22
C GLY A 36 -5.81 9.19 -4.21
N LEU A 37 -5.59 7.92 -4.58
CA LEU A 37 -4.53 7.58 -5.50
C LEU A 37 -4.95 7.86 -6.94
N ARG A 38 -3.96 8.10 -7.79
CA ARG A 38 -4.21 8.47 -9.18
C ARG A 38 -4.35 7.23 -10.05
N VAL A 39 -5.55 7.04 -10.61
CA VAL A 39 -5.82 5.97 -11.57
C VAL A 39 -5.40 6.46 -12.96
N VAL A 40 -4.60 5.66 -13.67
CA VAL A 40 -4.16 6.00 -15.02
C VAL A 40 -4.82 5.13 -16.08
N GLU A 41 -5.33 3.96 -15.69
CA GLU A 41 -6.01 3.07 -16.65
C GLU A 41 -6.86 2.07 -15.89
N GLU A 42 -7.99 1.71 -16.46
CA GLU A 42 -8.81 0.63 -15.92
C GLU A 42 -9.23 -0.28 -17.07
N THR A 43 -8.96 -1.58 -16.93
CA THR A 43 -9.39 -2.61 -17.85
C THR A 43 -10.18 -3.66 -17.07
N SER A 44 -10.70 -4.67 -17.76
CA SER A 44 -11.37 -5.76 -17.05
C SER A 44 -10.38 -6.64 -16.27
N PHE A 45 -9.08 -6.49 -16.50
CA PHE A 45 -8.05 -7.30 -15.87
C PHE A 45 -7.31 -6.58 -14.75
N ALA A 46 -7.18 -5.25 -14.84
CA ALA A 46 -6.38 -4.52 -13.88
C ALA A 46 -6.81 -3.08 -13.78
N LEU A 47 -6.66 -2.54 -12.58
CA LEU A 47 -6.72 -1.11 -12.31
C LEU A 47 -5.28 -0.64 -12.14
N VAL A 48 -4.83 0.26 -12.99
CA VAL A 48 -3.44 0.73 -12.97
C VAL A 48 -3.38 2.07 -12.28
N ILE A 49 -2.54 2.15 -11.26
CA ILE A 49 -2.38 3.33 -10.43
C ILE A 49 -0.96 3.86 -10.57
N ASP A 50 -0.83 5.17 -10.64
CA ASP A 50 0.44 5.85 -10.48
C ASP A 50 0.64 6.13 -8.99
N ALA A 51 1.47 5.33 -8.34
CA ALA A 51 1.77 5.50 -6.92
C ALA A 51 3.05 6.31 -6.78
N ASN A 52 2.91 7.62 -6.98
CA ASN A 52 4.01 8.58 -6.87
C ASN A 52 5.22 8.17 -7.73
N GLY A 53 4.96 7.83 -8.99
CA GLY A 53 5.98 7.46 -9.96
C GLY A 53 6.21 5.96 -10.10
N THR A 54 5.63 5.14 -9.24
CA THR A 54 5.72 3.69 -9.32
C THR A 54 4.38 3.14 -9.79
N MET A 55 4.41 2.24 -10.77
CA MET A 55 3.18 1.61 -11.22
C MET A 55 2.71 0.59 -10.20
N LEU A 56 1.45 0.70 -9.81
CA LEU A 56 0.78 -0.28 -8.96
C LEU A 56 -0.37 -0.86 -9.74
N ARG A 57 -0.37 -2.18 -9.94
CA ARG A 57 -1.42 -2.86 -10.70
C ARG A 57 -2.31 -3.63 -9.72
N LEU A 58 -3.57 -3.24 -9.65
CA LEU A 58 -4.57 -3.98 -8.90
C LEU A 58 -5.17 -4.98 -9.87
N THR A 59 -4.74 -6.24 -9.74
CA THR A 59 -5.07 -7.28 -10.71
C THR A 59 -6.32 -8.02 -10.27
N GLY A 60 -7.27 -8.17 -11.19
CA GLY A 60 -8.51 -8.90 -10.90
C GLY A 60 -8.24 -10.40 -10.76
N VAL A 61 -8.42 -10.91 -9.56
CA VAL A 61 -8.28 -12.32 -9.22
C VAL A 61 -9.55 -12.69 -8.46
N PRO A 62 -10.52 -13.37 -9.13
CA PRO A 62 -11.83 -13.59 -8.52
C PRO A 62 -11.79 -14.34 -7.19
N GLU A 63 -10.83 -15.25 -7.05
CA GLU A 63 -10.70 -16.01 -5.82
C GLU A 63 -9.25 -16.06 -5.39
N PHE A 64 -9.00 -15.59 -4.17
CA PHE A 64 -7.67 -15.69 -3.55
C PHE A 64 -7.86 -15.65 -2.03
N ALA A 65 -6.89 -16.23 -1.32
CA ALA A 65 -6.89 -16.19 0.13
C ALA A 65 -6.16 -14.94 0.58
N ARG A 66 -6.85 -14.07 1.33
CA ARG A 66 -6.17 -12.91 1.94
C ARG A 66 -5.15 -13.41 2.94
N GLN A 67 -4.04 -12.68 3.03
CA GLN A 67 -2.91 -13.09 3.87
C GLN A 67 -2.85 -12.24 5.14
N PRO A 68 -2.37 -12.81 6.24
CA PRO A 68 -2.32 -12.10 7.52
C PRO A 68 -1.07 -11.22 7.66
N PHE A 69 -0.52 -10.72 6.56
CA PHE A 69 0.67 -9.89 6.59
C PHE A 69 0.52 -8.74 5.60
N THR A 70 1.35 -7.70 5.79
CA THR A 70 1.34 -6.53 4.94
C THR A 70 1.84 -6.87 3.55
N ILE A 71 1.09 -6.47 2.52
CA ILE A 71 1.49 -6.70 1.13
C ILE A 71 1.96 -5.44 0.43
N ALA A 72 1.61 -4.27 0.94
CA ALA A 72 2.04 -3.00 0.36
C ALA A 72 1.90 -1.91 1.42
N GLY A 73 2.68 -0.85 1.27
CA GLY A 73 2.61 0.25 2.22
C GLY A 73 3.20 1.53 1.64
N TRP A 74 2.98 2.61 2.36
CA TRP A 74 3.47 3.93 1.99
C TRP A 74 4.33 4.50 3.11
N GLN A 75 5.42 5.14 2.71
CA GLN A 75 6.20 5.94 3.63
C GLN A 75 5.57 7.33 3.71
N VAL A 76 5.34 7.81 4.94
CA VAL A 76 4.75 9.12 5.16
C VAL A 76 5.65 9.93 6.11
N PRO A 77 5.70 11.25 5.96
CA PRO A 77 6.55 12.07 6.84
C PRO A 77 5.99 12.21 8.26
N ASP A 78 4.67 12.22 8.42
CA ASP A 78 4.00 12.36 9.71
C ASP A 78 2.84 11.38 9.75
N ILE A 79 3.04 10.28 10.49
CA ILE A 79 2.06 9.20 10.48
C ILE A 79 0.78 9.56 11.24
N THR A 80 0.86 10.38 12.28
CA THR A 80 -0.33 10.80 13.00
C THR A 80 -1.24 11.62 12.11
N VAL A 81 -0.69 12.56 11.35
CA VAL A 81 -1.45 13.34 10.39
C VAL A 81 -2.06 12.44 9.32
N ALA A 82 -1.27 11.50 8.79
CA ALA A 82 -1.76 10.59 7.75
C ALA A 82 -2.90 9.70 8.26
N VAL A 83 -2.77 9.13 9.45
CA VAL A 83 -3.83 8.31 10.05
C VAL A 83 -5.10 9.13 10.24
N ARG A 84 -4.97 10.35 10.74
CA ARG A 84 -6.14 11.20 10.96
C ARG A 84 -6.84 11.54 9.65
N GLN A 85 -6.08 11.94 8.63
CA GLN A 85 -6.67 12.29 7.34
C GLN A 85 -7.37 11.09 6.69
N LEU A 86 -6.74 9.93 6.70
CA LEU A 86 -7.35 8.73 6.11
C LEU A 86 -8.55 8.25 6.92
N SER A 87 -8.51 8.40 8.25
CA SER A 87 -9.67 8.05 9.08
C SER A 87 -10.87 8.92 8.72
N GLU A 88 -10.64 10.18 8.37
CA GLU A 88 -11.72 11.09 7.96
C GLU A 88 -12.34 10.68 6.63
N THR A 89 -11.60 9.99 5.77
CA THR A 89 -12.13 9.47 4.51
C THR A 89 -12.72 8.07 4.62
N GLY A 90 -12.70 7.48 5.81
CA GLY A 90 -13.36 6.21 6.06
C GLY A 90 -12.44 5.02 6.31
N VAL A 91 -11.12 5.23 6.35
CA VAL A 91 -10.20 4.14 6.64
C VAL A 91 -10.25 3.80 8.12
N ARG A 92 -10.31 2.51 8.41
CA ARG A 92 -10.25 2.02 9.80
C ARG A 92 -8.90 1.36 10.03
N PHE A 93 -8.15 1.89 10.99
CA PHE A 93 -6.84 1.34 11.33
C PHE A 93 -7.00 0.17 12.30
N ILE A 94 -6.18 -0.87 12.09
CA ILE A 94 -6.32 -2.15 12.78
C ILE A 94 -5.60 -2.10 14.13
N ARG A 95 -6.24 -2.63 15.17
CA ARG A 95 -5.61 -2.85 16.46
C ARG A 95 -5.31 -4.33 16.63
N TYR A 96 -4.06 -4.62 17.02
CA TYR A 96 -3.61 -5.98 17.24
C TYR A 96 -3.47 -6.22 18.74
N GLU A 97 -4.01 -7.33 19.24
CA GLU A 97 -4.11 -7.61 20.68
C GLU A 97 -2.75 -7.57 21.39
N ARG A 98 -1.69 -8.03 20.74
CA ARG A 98 -0.39 -8.15 21.41
C ARG A 98 0.56 -7.04 21.07
N MET A 99 0.04 -5.94 20.58
CA MET A 99 0.86 -4.84 20.11
C MET A 99 0.47 -3.57 20.86
N GLU A 100 1.47 -2.85 21.34
CA GLU A 100 1.21 -1.56 21.98
C GLU A 100 1.03 -0.51 20.90
N GLN A 101 -0.22 -0.08 20.72
CA GLN A 101 -0.56 0.95 19.76
C GLN A 101 -1.18 2.12 20.51
N ASP A 102 -0.87 3.33 20.04
CA ASP A 102 -1.42 4.53 20.68
C ASP A 102 -2.89 4.73 20.30
N GLU A 103 -3.43 5.90 20.64
CA GLU A 103 -4.85 6.21 20.39
C GLU A 103 -5.19 6.23 18.90
N PHE A 104 -4.20 6.39 18.02
CA PHE A 104 -4.37 6.38 16.57
C PHE A 104 -4.01 5.03 15.94
N ALA A 105 -3.88 3.99 16.76
CA ALA A 105 -3.47 2.65 16.33
C ALA A 105 -2.06 2.61 15.75
N ILE A 106 -1.20 3.54 16.15
CA ILE A 106 0.19 3.61 15.69
C ILE A 106 1.09 2.84 16.66
N TRP A 107 1.88 1.93 16.11
CA TRP A 107 2.90 1.19 16.84
C TRP A 107 4.26 1.83 16.59
N THR A 108 5.01 2.04 17.66
CA THR A 108 6.36 2.56 17.56
C THR A 108 7.34 1.44 17.84
N THR A 109 8.26 1.19 16.91
CA THR A 109 9.27 0.16 17.05
C THR A 109 10.30 0.59 18.11
N PRO A 110 11.11 -0.36 18.63
CA PRO A 110 12.18 0.01 19.57
C PRO A 110 13.14 1.06 19.03
N GLY A 111 13.34 1.09 17.70
CA GLY A 111 14.20 2.09 17.07
C GLY A 111 13.52 3.42 16.80
N GLY A 112 12.21 3.53 17.03
CA GLY A 112 11.48 4.79 16.86
C GLY A 112 10.67 4.90 15.57
N ASP A 113 10.82 3.98 14.64
CA ASP A 113 9.98 3.99 13.44
C ASP A 113 8.53 3.71 13.85
N GLN A 114 7.58 4.28 13.11
CA GLN A 114 6.17 4.16 13.45
C GLN A 114 5.40 3.53 12.30
N VAL A 115 4.47 2.64 12.63
CA VAL A 115 3.69 1.89 11.65
C VAL A 115 2.23 1.85 12.06
N ALA A 116 1.34 1.94 11.07
CA ALA A 116 -0.08 1.73 11.26
C ALA A 116 -0.61 0.89 10.11
N TRP A 117 -1.61 0.03 10.38
CA TRP A 117 -2.12 -0.92 9.39
C TRP A 117 -3.60 -0.71 9.14
N PHE A 118 -4.02 -0.98 7.91
CA PHE A 118 -5.43 -0.97 7.53
C PHE A 118 -5.65 -2.01 6.42
N GLN A 119 -6.88 -2.24 6.05
CA GLN A 119 -7.21 -3.22 5.00
C GLN A 119 -8.00 -2.57 3.89
N ASP A 120 -7.79 -3.09 2.66
CA ASP A 120 -8.65 -2.73 1.56
C ASP A 120 -9.94 -3.58 1.62
N PRO A 121 -10.92 -3.35 0.72
CA PRO A 121 -12.19 -4.10 0.76
C PRO A 121 -12.03 -5.60 0.61
N ASP A 122 -10.95 -6.07 -0.02
CA ASP A 122 -10.72 -7.50 -0.21
C ASP A 122 -9.96 -8.14 0.94
N GLY A 123 -9.60 -7.36 1.95
CA GLY A 123 -8.88 -7.86 3.11
C GLY A 123 -7.37 -7.87 2.95
N ASN A 124 -6.85 -7.25 1.91
CA ASN A 124 -5.40 -7.06 1.78
C ASN A 124 -4.93 -6.13 2.88
N THR A 125 -3.87 -6.49 3.59
CA THR A 125 -3.31 -5.67 4.65
C THR A 125 -2.31 -4.69 4.07
N LEU A 126 -2.54 -3.41 4.36
CA LEU A 126 -1.73 -2.29 3.88
C LEU A 126 -1.18 -1.54 5.09
N SER A 127 -0.13 -0.76 4.89
CA SER A 127 0.48 -0.05 6.00
C SER A 127 0.95 1.35 5.63
N LEU A 128 1.08 2.17 6.68
CA LEU A 128 1.82 3.43 6.63
C LEU A 128 3.03 3.30 7.53
N THR A 129 4.16 3.85 7.11
CA THR A 129 5.37 3.85 7.92
C THR A 129 6.02 5.22 7.89
N ALA A 130 6.41 5.72 9.05
CA ALA A 130 7.23 6.91 9.17
C ALA A 130 8.56 6.49 9.79
N PHE A 131 9.65 6.72 9.07
CA PHE A 131 10.99 6.37 9.54
C PHE A 131 11.61 7.54 10.27
N VAL A 132 12.39 7.27 11.32
CA VAL A 132 12.97 8.33 12.15
C VAL A 132 14.10 9.09 11.48
N SER A 133 14.78 8.49 10.49
CA SER A 133 15.95 9.14 9.90
C SER A 133 16.20 8.67 8.47
N ARG A 134 15.21 8.87 7.59
CA ARG A 134 15.35 8.47 6.17
C ARG A 134 14.71 9.46 5.25
#